data_3e9821a83c0c81d2330a8e6277ec2204
#
_entry.id   3e9821a83c0c81d2330a8e6277ec2204
#
_cell.length_a   1.000
_cell.length_b   1.000
_cell.length_c   1.000
_cell.angle_alpha   90.00
_cell.angle_beta   90.00
_cell.angle_gamma   90.00
#
_symmetry.space_group_name_H-M   'P 1'
#
loop_
_entity.id
_entity.type
_entity.pdbx_description
1 polymer ?
#
loop_
_entity_poly.entity_id
_entity_poly.type
_entity_poly.pdbx_seq_one_letter_code
_entity_poly.pdbx_strand_id
1 'polypeptide(L)'
;MFTKLISALKATRRTIVFTEGPDARILEAADRLIKDDLMDVILIGNVDEVKAAAAKGGFDIAKAEIIDPATYAGMNEMVAKMVELRKGKMSEEDCRAALAKGNYFGTMLVKMGKADALLGGATYSTADTVRPALQLVKTKKGAHLVSSSFILFRKDKDGNDEKYCMGDCAINIDYQDTVDKATGAVTFTAAQKLAEVAVESARTAEFFGIDPKVALLSFSTKGSGKGGTVQLSHDATIEAQKLAPEMAIDGEMQFDAAVSPVVGQLKFPGSKVAGYANTFIFPCIEAGNIGYKIAQRLGGFEAYGPILQGLNAPINDLSRGCNTDEVYKMAIITAGMA
;
A
#
# COMPACT_ATOMS: atom_id res chain seq x y z
N MET A 1 -4.94 -17.67 0.28
CA MET A 1 -4.07 -16.47 0.43
C MET A 1 -3.64 -16.28 1.87
N PHE A 2 -4.54 -16.00 2.82
CA PHE A 2 -4.21 -15.68 4.23
C PHE A 2 -3.53 -16.80 5.01
N THR A 3 -3.79 -18.08 4.71
CA THR A 3 -3.19 -19.22 5.41
C THR A 3 -1.67 -19.15 5.50
N LYS A 4 -0.99 -18.79 4.41
CA LYS A 4 0.47 -18.64 4.39
C LYS A 4 0.95 -17.47 5.25
N LEU A 5 0.27 -16.31 5.16
CA LEU A 5 0.61 -15.13 5.98
C LEU A 5 0.40 -15.40 7.47
N ILE A 6 -0.71 -16.02 7.83
CA ILE A 6 -1.00 -16.43 9.21
C ILE A 6 0.07 -17.40 9.73
N SER A 7 0.46 -18.40 8.93
CA SER A 7 1.53 -19.33 9.34
C SER A 7 2.88 -18.63 9.54
N ALA A 8 3.21 -17.65 8.67
CA ALA A 8 4.43 -16.87 8.81
C ALA A 8 4.43 -15.98 10.07
N LEU A 9 3.30 -15.31 10.35
CA LEU A 9 3.14 -14.49 11.56
C LEU A 9 3.19 -15.31 12.85
N LYS A 10 2.66 -16.53 12.84
CA LYS A 10 2.80 -17.46 13.99
C LYS A 10 4.23 -17.99 14.17
N ALA A 11 5.00 -18.08 13.10
CA ALA A 11 6.42 -18.49 13.17
C ALA A 11 7.34 -17.33 13.59
N THR A 12 7.02 -16.10 13.20
CA THR A 12 7.82 -14.90 13.52
C THR A 12 6.86 -13.81 13.99
N ARG A 13 6.80 -13.65 15.32
CA ARG A 13 5.89 -12.68 15.95
C ARG A 13 6.29 -11.26 15.54
N ARG A 14 5.29 -10.45 15.18
CA ARG A 14 5.43 -9.07 14.78
C ARG A 14 4.58 -8.16 15.65
N THR A 15 4.98 -6.91 15.78
CA THR A 15 4.25 -5.86 16.48
C THR A 15 3.65 -4.88 15.48
N ILE A 16 2.32 -4.72 15.49
CA ILE A 16 1.61 -3.75 14.67
C ILE A 16 1.12 -2.56 15.50
N VAL A 17 1.23 -1.36 14.95
CA VAL A 17 0.64 -0.13 15.50
C VAL A 17 -0.65 0.22 14.79
N PHE A 18 -1.73 0.43 15.53
CA PHE A 18 -2.94 1.08 15.07
C PHE A 18 -2.98 2.52 15.59
N THR A 19 -3.17 3.47 14.71
CA THR A 19 -3.07 4.90 15.00
C THR A 19 -4.36 5.52 15.55
N GLU A 20 -5.48 4.80 15.52
CA GLU A 20 -6.81 5.24 15.96
C GLU A 20 -7.40 4.25 16.98
N GLY A 21 -6.71 4.11 18.12
CA GLY A 21 -7.04 3.15 19.16
C GLY A 21 -8.51 3.17 19.66
N PRO A 22 -9.20 4.33 19.77
CA PRO A 22 -10.60 4.36 20.19
C PRO A 22 -11.63 3.92 19.13
N ASP A 23 -11.24 3.76 17.85
CA ASP A 23 -12.18 3.37 16.79
C ASP A 23 -12.68 1.93 17.00
N ALA A 24 -14.01 1.75 16.99
CA ALA A 24 -14.62 0.45 17.28
C ALA A 24 -14.19 -0.66 16.31
N ARG A 25 -13.96 -0.34 15.03
CA ARG A 25 -13.49 -1.29 14.00
C ARG A 25 -12.07 -1.76 14.29
N ILE A 26 -11.22 -0.82 14.74
CA ILE A 26 -9.84 -1.11 15.16
C ILE A 26 -9.84 -1.99 16.41
N LEU A 27 -10.64 -1.65 17.41
CA LEU A 27 -10.75 -2.41 18.66
C LEU A 27 -11.24 -3.83 18.43
N GLU A 28 -12.29 -4.02 17.62
CA GLU A 28 -12.79 -5.34 17.27
C GLU A 28 -11.76 -6.15 16.48
N ALA A 29 -11.05 -5.53 15.53
CA ALA A 29 -9.97 -6.20 14.79
C ALA A 29 -8.80 -6.58 15.73
N ALA A 30 -8.42 -5.70 16.65
CA ALA A 30 -7.38 -5.96 17.65
C ALA A 30 -7.75 -7.14 18.58
N ASP A 31 -8.97 -7.17 19.08
CA ASP A 31 -9.50 -8.28 19.87
C ASP A 31 -9.38 -9.61 19.10
N ARG A 32 -9.78 -9.66 17.84
CA ARG A 32 -9.65 -10.85 16.97
C ARG A 32 -8.20 -11.26 16.76
N LEU A 33 -7.30 -10.31 16.43
CA LEU A 33 -5.87 -10.58 16.23
C LEU A 33 -5.21 -11.16 17.48
N ILE A 34 -5.58 -10.66 18.66
CA ILE A 34 -5.08 -11.11 19.96
C ILE A 34 -5.63 -12.53 20.28
N LYS A 35 -6.92 -12.77 20.06
CA LYS A 35 -7.56 -14.09 20.28
C LYS A 35 -6.96 -15.16 19.36
N ASP A 36 -6.67 -14.81 18.11
CA ASP A 36 -6.06 -15.71 17.13
C ASP A 36 -4.54 -15.89 17.33
N ASP A 37 -3.96 -15.15 18.30
CA ASP A 37 -2.54 -15.16 18.66
C ASP A 37 -1.62 -14.93 17.45
N LEU A 38 -1.91 -13.88 16.67
CA LEU A 38 -1.21 -13.62 15.41
C LEU A 38 -0.03 -12.66 15.56
N MET A 39 -0.16 -11.63 16.41
CA MET A 39 0.82 -10.56 16.55
C MET A 39 0.63 -9.78 17.85
N ASP A 40 1.62 -8.99 18.21
CA ASP A 40 1.50 -8.00 19.27
C ASP A 40 0.84 -6.72 18.71
N VAL A 41 -0.02 -6.11 19.52
CA VAL A 41 -0.83 -4.96 19.10
C VAL A 41 -0.52 -3.76 19.98
N ILE A 42 -0.22 -2.62 19.35
CA ILE A 42 -0.13 -1.30 19.97
C ILE A 42 -1.32 -0.46 19.50
N LEU A 43 -2.07 0.11 20.43
CA LEU A 43 -3.18 1.02 20.17
C LEU A 43 -2.78 2.44 20.61
N ILE A 44 -2.81 3.40 19.67
CA ILE A 44 -2.49 4.79 19.97
C ILE A 44 -3.76 5.55 20.35
N GLY A 45 -3.74 6.21 21.50
CA GLY A 45 -4.84 7.04 21.98
C GLY A 45 -4.83 7.21 23.49
N ASN A 46 -5.71 8.06 24.00
CA ASN A 46 -5.89 8.22 25.43
C ASN A 46 -6.32 6.89 26.06
N VAL A 47 -5.61 6.49 27.13
CA VAL A 47 -5.77 5.15 27.74
C VAL A 47 -7.21 4.90 28.22
N ASP A 48 -7.81 5.91 28.86
CA ASP A 48 -9.16 5.77 29.40
C ASP A 48 -10.23 5.73 28.29
N GLU A 49 -10.04 6.56 27.24
CA GLU A 49 -10.92 6.54 26.06
C GLU A 49 -10.88 5.19 25.33
N VAL A 50 -9.66 4.65 25.08
CA VAL A 50 -9.49 3.35 24.42
C VAL A 50 -10.14 2.25 25.24
N LYS A 51 -9.90 2.20 26.57
CA LYS A 51 -10.50 1.20 27.47
C LYS A 51 -12.02 1.32 27.55
N ALA A 52 -12.54 2.56 27.63
CA ALA A 52 -13.98 2.80 27.67
C ALA A 52 -14.65 2.37 26.34
N ALA A 53 -14.04 2.69 25.21
CA ALA A 53 -14.54 2.27 23.89
C ALA A 53 -14.52 0.74 23.73
N ALA A 54 -13.45 0.07 24.17
CA ALA A 54 -13.34 -1.39 24.14
C ALA A 54 -14.41 -2.04 25.04
N ALA A 55 -14.60 -1.54 26.26
CA ALA A 55 -15.62 -2.03 27.18
C ALA A 55 -17.04 -1.86 26.62
N LYS A 56 -17.31 -0.71 25.98
CA LYS A 56 -18.60 -0.45 25.31
C LYS A 56 -18.87 -1.43 24.16
N GLY A 57 -17.84 -1.80 23.40
CA GLY A 57 -17.93 -2.76 22.31
C GLY A 57 -17.86 -4.23 22.74
N GLY A 58 -17.51 -4.50 24.01
CA GLY A 58 -17.30 -5.87 24.53
C GLY A 58 -16.02 -6.52 23.98
N PHE A 59 -15.01 -5.73 23.59
CA PHE A 59 -13.76 -6.20 23.01
C PHE A 59 -12.71 -6.43 24.10
N ASP A 60 -12.02 -7.58 24.06
CA ASP A 60 -10.92 -7.92 24.97
C ASP A 60 -9.57 -7.50 24.36
N ILE A 61 -9.07 -6.37 24.85
CA ILE A 61 -7.76 -5.81 24.45
C ILE A 61 -6.72 -5.88 25.59
N ALA A 62 -6.91 -6.75 26.58
CA ALA A 62 -6.03 -6.81 27.76
C ALA A 62 -4.56 -7.11 27.42
N LYS A 63 -4.28 -7.75 26.28
CA LYS A 63 -2.93 -8.03 25.79
C LYS A 63 -2.39 -6.95 24.83
N ALA A 64 -3.19 -5.96 24.46
CA ALA A 64 -2.68 -4.83 23.65
C ALA A 64 -1.96 -3.83 24.54
N GLU A 65 -0.86 -3.28 24.05
CA GLU A 65 -0.26 -2.09 24.64
C GLU A 65 -1.02 -0.85 24.20
N ILE A 66 -1.43 0.00 25.15
CA ILE A 66 -2.08 1.27 24.84
C ILE A 66 -1.09 2.39 25.13
N ILE A 67 -0.78 3.21 24.13
CA ILE A 67 0.16 4.32 24.27
C ILE A 67 -0.56 5.65 24.02
N ASP A 68 -0.58 6.51 25.05
CA ASP A 68 -1.06 7.88 24.92
C ASP A 68 0.14 8.79 24.61
N PRO A 69 0.17 9.44 23.42
CA PRO A 69 1.23 10.39 23.08
C PRO A 69 1.39 11.51 24.10
N ALA A 70 0.31 11.93 24.78
CA ALA A 70 0.34 13.02 25.74
C ALA A 70 1.13 12.68 27.02
N THR A 71 1.16 11.41 27.42
CA THR A 71 1.82 10.94 28.66
C THR A 71 3.02 10.03 28.39
N TYR A 72 3.41 9.86 27.11
CA TYR A 72 4.49 8.96 26.72
C TYR A 72 5.85 9.42 27.28
N ALA A 73 6.45 8.61 28.15
CA ALA A 73 7.70 8.94 28.84
C ALA A 73 8.89 9.16 27.87
N GLY A 74 8.90 8.48 26.71
CA GLY A 74 9.93 8.59 25.67
C GLY A 74 9.74 9.77 24.71
N MET A 75 8.80 10.71 24.98
CA MET A 75 8.46 11.77 24.02
C MET A 75 9.67 12.67 23.70
N ASN A 76 10.50 13.04 24.64
CA ASN A 76 11.66 13.90 24.39
C ASN A 76 12.70 13.22 23.48
N GLU A 77 12.96 11.93 23.68
CA GLU A 77 13.83 11.15 22.79
C GLU A 77 13.24 11.07 21.37
N MET A 78 11.93 10.84 21.26
CA MET A 78 11.23 10.76 19.98
C MET A 78 11.25 12.10 19.25
N VAL A 79 11.04 13.22 19.93
CA VAL A 79 11.16 14.58 19.37
C VAL A 79 12.59 14.84 18.86
N ALA A 80 13.61 14.57 19.67
CA ALA A 80 15.01 14.75 19.27
C ALA A 80 15.33 13.94 18.00
N LYS A 81 14.87 12.68 17.95
CA LYS A 81 15.06 11.84 16.76
C LYS A 81 14.30 12.37 15.54
N MET A 82 13.10 12.89 15.71
CA MET A 82 12.35 13.50 14.63
C MET A 82 13.02 14.77 14.08
N VAL A 83 13.54 15.64 14.94
CA VAL A 83 14.31 16.83 14.55
C VAL A 83 15.52 16.45 13.69
N GLU A 84 16.29 15.42 14.12
CA GLU A 84 17.41 14.87 13.35
C GLU A 84 16.96 14.42 11.94
N LEU A 85 15.87 13.66 11.88
CA LEU A 85 15.34 13.13 10.61
C LEU A 85 14.85 14.24 9.67
N ARG A 86 14.32 15.34 10.24
CA ARG A 86 13.77 16.46 9.47
C ARG A 86 14.82 17.44 8.97
N LYS A 87 16.05 17.39 9.49
CA LYS A 87 17.22 18.17 9.01
C LYS A 87 16.90 19.66 8.83
N GLY A 88 16.33 20.30 9.84
CA GLY A 88 15.98 21.71 9.84
C GLY A 88 14.70 22.11 9.10
N LYS A 89 13.95 21.13 8.53
CA LYS A 89 12.65 21.39 7.85
C LYS A 89 11.47 21.52 8.82
N MET A 90 11.67 21.23 10.10
CA MET A 90 10.70 21.40 11.18
C MET A 90 11.45 21.80 12.44
N SER A 91 10.90 22.73 13.21
CA SER A 91 11.40 23.09 14.54
C SER A 91 11.13 21.95 15.54
N GLU A 92 11.73 22.02 16.73
CA GLU A 92 11.43 21.09 17.82
C GLU A 92 9.96 21.19 18.25
N GLU A 93 9.43 22.39 18.30
CA GLU A 93 8.01 22.66 18.63
C GLU A 93 7.08 22.02 17.58
N ASP A 94 7.37 22.20 16.28
CA ASP A 94 6.60 21.56 15.20
C ASP A 94 6.66 20.04 15.27
N CYS A 95 7.84 19.48 15.58
CA CYS A 95 8.00 18.04 15.75
C CYS A 95 7.17 17.50 16.92
N ARG A 96 7.20 18.21 18.06
CA ARG A 96 6.40 17.86 19.24
C ARG A 96 4.90 17.95 18.97
N ALA A 97 4.45 19.00 18.29
CA ALA A 97 3.06 19.18 17.88
C ALA A 97 2.60 18.09 16.87
N ALA A 98 3.47 17.70 15.97
CA ALA A 98 3.19 16.59 15.04
C ALA A 98 3.07 15.25 15.78
N LEU A 99 3.98 14.95 16.71
CA LEU A 99 4.00 13.72 17.50
C LEU A 99 2.82 13.60 18.49
N ALA A 100 2.10 14.67 18.77
CA ALA A 100 0.83 14.58 19.49
C ALA A 100 -0.28 13.90 18.65
N LYS A 101 -0.07 13.72 17.34
CA LYS A 101 -1.03 13.06 16.44
C LYS A 101 -0.66 11.59 16.27
N GLY A 102 -1.63 10.69 16.39
CA GLY A 102 -1.42 9.23 16.34
C GLY A 102 -0.68 8.75 15.08
N ASN A 103 -0.97 9.33 13.91
CA ASN A 103 -0.29 8.97 12.66
C ASN A 103 1.22 9.27 12.68
N TYR A 104 1.66 10.43 13.14
CA TYR A 104 3.08 10.76 13.31
C TYR A 104 3.72 9.94 14.42
N PHE A 105 3.03 9.82 15.54
CA PHE A 105 3.53 9.06 16.70
C PHE A 105 3.76 7.58 16.34
N GLY A 106 2.75 6.93 15.76
CA GLY A 106 2.85 5.53 15.32
C GLY A 106 3.95 5.33 14.28
N THR A 107 4.07 6.25 13.32
CA THR A 107 5.16 6.22 12.32
C THR A 107 6.54 6.32 12.97
N MET A 108 6.68 7.12 14.04
CA MET A 108 7.94 7.20 14.78
C MET A 108 8.22 5.94 15.60
N LEU A 109 7.21 5.26 16.16
CA LEU A 109 7.40 3.95 16.81
C LEU A 109 8.01 2.94 15.83
N VAL A 110 7.48 2.86 14.61
CA VAL A 110 8.05 2.02 13.55
C VAL A 110 9.46 2.47 13.19
N LYS A 111 9.69 3.78 13.00
CA LYS A 111 11.00 4.32 12.65
C LYS A 111 12.07 4.05 13.71
N MET A 112 11.69 4.00 14.96
CA MET A 112 12.60 3.72 16.11
C MET A 112 12.72 2.22 16.40
N GLY A 113 12.09 1.35 15.63
CA GLY A 113 12.14 -0.10 15.82
C GLY A 113 11.36 -0.59 17.05
N LYS A 114 10.41 0.21 17.55
CA LYS A 114 9.51 -0.15 18.66
C LYS A 114 8.26 -0.89 18.18
N ALA A 115 8.03 -0.90 16.88
CA ALA A 115 7.02 -1.71 16.19
C ALA A 115 7.55 -2.08 14.81
N ASP A 116 7.05 -3.18 14.23
CA ASP A 116 7.45 -3.68 12.92
C ASP A 116 6.63 -3.05 11.78
N ALA A 117 5.36 -2.73 12.04
CA ALA A 117 4.42 -2.31 11.03
C ALA A 117 3.40 -1.31 11.58
N LEU A 118 2.77 -0.53 10.69
CA LEU A 118 1.70 0.41 11.03
C LEU A 118 0.50 0.26 10.11
N LEU A 119 -0.70 0.29 10.68
CA LEU A 119 -1.96 0.39 9.95
C LEU A 119 -2.80 1.53 10.53
N GLY A 120 -3.22 2.45 9.67
CA GLY A 120 -4.05 3.61 10.04
C GLY A 120 -4.91 4.09 8.89
N GLY A 121 -5.62 5.21 9.04
CA GLY A 121 -6.44 5.82 7.99
C GLY A 121 -7.93 5.54 8.09
N ALA A 122 -8.39 4.83 9.11
CA ALA A 122 -9.82 4.58 9.32
C ALA A 122 -10.64 5.86 9.57
N THR A 123 -10.00 6.93 10.06
CA THR A 123 -10.68 8.19 10.41
C THR A 123 -10.10 9.43 9.73
N TYR A 124 -8.98 9.32 9.03
CA TYR A 124 -8.30 10.42 8.36
C TYR A 124 -7.97 10.09 6.89
N SER A 125 -7.38 11.03 6.16
CA SER A 125 -7.09 10.87 4.73
C SER A 125 -5.83 10.04 4.49
N THR A 126 -5.75 9.38 3.32
CA THR A 126 -4.54 8.69 2.85
C THR A 126 -3.30 9.60 2.89
N ALA A 127 -3.44 10.90 2.61
CA ALA A 127 -2.35 11.86 2.70
C ALA A 127 -1.79 11.99 4.13
N ASP A 128 -2.61 11.78 5.14
CA ASP A 128 -2.21 11.84 6.55
C ASP A 128 -1.48 10.57 7.00
N THR A 129 -1.66 9.44 6.32
CA THR A 129 -0.82 8.23 6.45
C THR A 129 0.50 8.39 5.70
N VAL A 130 0.44 8.80 4.44
CA VAL A 130 1.59 8.84 3.54
C VAL A 130 2.60 9.92 3.92
N ARG A 131 2.14 11.10 4.37
CA ARG A 131 3.02 12.23 4.71
C ARG A 131 4.02 11.88 5.82
N PRO A 132 3.64 11.39 7.02
CA PRO A 132 4.61 10.97 8.03
C PRO A 132 5.48 9.80 7.55
N ALA A 133 4.95 8.84 6.81
CA ALA A 133 5.72 7.74 6.24
C ALA A 133 6.86 8.24 5.35
N LEU A 134 6.58 9.13 4.40
CA LEU A 134 7.60 9.75 3.54
C LEU A 134 8.59 10.62 4.30
N GLN A 135 8.13 11.32 5.33
CA GLN A 135 8.97 12.24 6.10
C GLN A 135 9.94 11.52 7.03
N LEU A 136 9.55 10.40 7.61
CA LEU A 136 10.24 9.75 8.73
C LEU A 136 10.83 8.39 8.34
N VAL A 137 10.05 7.52 7.72
CA VAL A 137 10.48 6.19 7.27
C VAL A 137 11.22 6.27 5.94
N LYS A 138 10.72 7.11 5.01
CA LYS A 138 11.24 7.35 3.66
C LYS A 138 11.10 6.11 2.76
N THR A 139 11.50 6.27 1.50
CA THR A 139 11.58 5.18 0.55
C THR A 139 12.76 4.25 0.85
N LYS A 140 12.63 2.98 0.50
CA LYS A 140 13.72 2.01 0.52
C LYS A 140 14.81 2.39 -0.49
N LYS A 141 16.02 1.86 -0.31
CA LYS A 141 17.13 2.13 -1.22
C LYS A 141 16.76 1.69 -2.65
N GLY A 142 16.91 2.59 -3.60
CA GLY A 142 16.58 2.36 -5.01
C GLY A 142 15.12 2.64 -5.39
N ALA A 143 14.24 2.96 -4.43
CA ALA A 143 12.90 3.43 -4.72
C ALA A 143 12.86 4.97 -4.76
N HIS A 144 12.31 5.53 -5.83
CA HIS A 144 12.22 6.98 -6.06
C HIS A 144 10.86 7.56 -5.71
N LEU A 145 9.83 6.70 -5.65
CA LEU A 145 8.47 7.10 -5.26
C LEU A 145 7.82 6.07 -4.34
N VAL A 146 6.73 6.48 -3.72
CA VAL A 146 5.77 5.58 -3.06
C VAL A 146 4.59 5.42 -3.99
N SER A 147 4.14 4.20 -4.17
CA SER A 147 2.94 3.86 -4.91
C SER A 147 2.03 2.96 -4.08
N SER A 148 0.94 2.51 -4.67
CA SER A 148 0.03 1.59 -4.00
C SER A 148 -0.43 0.46 -4.92
N SER A 149 -0.80 -0.67 -4.32
CA SER A 149 -1.54 -1.72 -5.02
C SER A 149 -2.79 -2.11 -4.26
N PHE A 150 -3.80 -2.57 -5.00
CA PHE A 150 -4.90 -3.33 -4.46
C PHE A 150 -4.80 -4.78 -4.93
N ILE A 151 -4.96 -5.72 -4.00
CA ILE A 151 -5.13 -7.13 -4.34
C ILE A 151 -6.63 -7.40 -4.41
N LEU A 152 -7.10 -7.76 -5.58
CA LEU A 152 -8.45 -8.22 -5.81
C LEU A 152 -8.50 -9.75 -5.62
N PHE A 153 -9.48 -10.21 -4.88
CA PHE A 153 -9.66 -11.62 -4.58
C PHE A 153 -11.12 -12.02 -4.68
N ARG A 154 -11.39 -13.15 -5.29
CA ARG A 154 -12.68 -13.85 -5.19
C ARG A 154 -12.48 -15.34 -5.41
N LYS A 155 -13.51 -16.13 -5.14
CA LYS A 155 -13.62 -17.49 -5.64
C LYS A 155 -14.26 -17.45 -7.03
N ASP A 156 -13.69 -18.20 -7.98
CA ASP A 156 -14.33 -18.41 -9.27
C ASP A 156 -15.53 -19.37 -9.13
N LYS A 157 -16.23 -19.62 -10.23
CA LYS A 157 -17.38 -20.55 -10.27
C LYS A 157 -17.04 -21.98 -9.88
N ASP A 158 -15.78 -22.38 -9.98
CA ASP A 158 -15.28 -23.73 -9.68
C ASP A 158 -14.65 -23.77 -8.26
N GLY A 159 -14.68 -22.66 -7.51
CA GLY A 159 -14.18 -22.53 -6.14
C GLY A 159 -12.68 -22.26 -6.04
N ASN A 160 -11.98 -22.01 -7.15
CA ASN A 160 -10.56 -21.65 -7.14
C ASN A 160 -10.34 -20.20 -6.75
N ASP A 161 -9.15 -19.91 -6.21
CA ASP A 161 -8.73 -18.54 -5.90
C ASP A 161 -8.44 -17.77 -7.19
N GLU A 162 -9.24 -16.76 -7.48
CA GLU A 162 -8.99 -15.77 -8.53
C GLU A 162 -8.40 -14.50 -7.88
N LYS A 163 -7.18 -14.14 -8.29
CA LYS A 163 -6.41 -13.05 -7.70
C LYS A 163 -5.81 -12.15 -8.76
N TYR A 164 -5.92 -10.83 -8.54
CA TYR A 164 -5.32 -9.81 -9.39
C TYR A 164 -4.64 -8.73 -8.55
N CYS A 165 -3.58 -8.13 -9.10
CA CYS A 165 -2.94 -6.95 -8.53
C CYS A 165 -3.23 -5.73 -9.42
N MET A 166 -3.63 -4.62 -8.83
CA MET A 166 -3.93 -3.35 -9.52
C MET A 166 -3.10 -2.21 -8.91
N GLY A 167 -2.22 -1.60 -9.67
CA GLY A 167 -1.34 -0.50 -9.27
C GLY A 167 -1.20 0.61 -10.34
N ASP A 168 -1.03 1.88 -10.03
CA ASP A 168 -1.32 2.56 -8.78
C ASP A 168 -2.80 3.02 -8.77
N CYS A 169 -3.47 2.86 -7.66
CA CYS A 169 -4.91 3.16 -7.57
C CYS A 169 -5.25 4.22 -6.51
N ALA A 170 -4.24 4.72 -5.73
CA ALA A 170 -4.55 5.57 -4.59
C ALA A 170 -3.50 6.66 -4.26
N ILE A 171 -2.31 6.65 -4.83
CA ILE A 171 -1.21 7.54 -4.40
C ILE A 171 -0.83 8.55 -5.47
N ASN A 172 -0.41 8.10 -6.65
CA ASN A 172 0.09 8.99 -7.69
C ASN A 172 -1.05 9.43 -8.61
N ILE A 173 -1.41 10.71 -8.54
CA ILE A 173 -2.49 11.27 -9.37
C ILE A 173 -2.16 11.12 -10.84
N ASP A 174 -0.97 11.53 -11.21
CA ASP A 174 -0.37 11.42 -12.54
C ASP A 174 1.14 11.21 -12.43
N TYR A 175 1.80 11.07 -13.54
CA TYR A 175 3.24 10.91 -13.61
C TYR A 175 3.84 12.06 -14.40
N GLN A 176 4.68 12.86 -13.75
CA GLN A 176 5.39 13.99 -14.33
C GLN A 176 6.90 13.77 -14.15
N ASP A 177 7.68 14.32 -15.06
CA ASP A 177 9.15 14.31 -14.94
C ASP A 177 9.60 15.05 -13.67
N THR A 178 10.61 14.51 -13.01
CA THR A 178 11.31 15.22 -11.95
C THR A 178 12.42 16.03 -12.57
N VAL A 179 12.38 17.35 -12.34
CA VAL A 179 13.34 18.30 -12.89
C VAL A 179 14.19 18.87 -11.77
N ASP A 180 15.49 18.88 -11.95
CA ASP A 180 16.41 19.59 -11.07
C ASP A 180 16.17 21.11 -11.19
N LYS A 181 15.85 21.75 -10.07
CA LYS A 181 15.46 23.17 -10.05
C LYS A 181 16.63 24.14 -10.38
N ALA A 182 17.86 23.71 -10.20
CA ALA A 182 19.03 24.54 -10.44
C ALA A 182 19.49 24.46 -11.90
N THR A 183 19.38 23.28 -12.51
CA THR A 183 19.90 23.01 -13.85
C THR A 183 18.81 22.93 -14.94
N GLY A 184 17.55 22.71 -14.55
CA GLY A 184 16.45 22.41 -15.47
C GLY A 184 16.52 21.02 -16.09
N ALA A 185 17.48 20.18 -15.70
CA ALA A 185 17.65 18.84 -16.25
C ALA A 185 16.62 17.87 -15.69
N VAL A 186 16.07 16.99 -16.54
CA VAL A 186 15.22 15.87 -16.10
C VAL A 186 16.09 14.84 -15.39
N THR A 187 15.80 14.57 -14.14
CA THR A 187 16.54 13.62 -13.30
C THR A 187 15.84 12.27 -13.18
N PHE A 188 14.53 12.23 -13.34
CA PHE A 188 13.73 11.01 -13.32
C PHE A 188 12.45 11.22 -14.12
N THR A 189 12.26 10.43 -15.18
CA THR A 189 11.14 10.65 -16.10
C THR A 189 9.81 10.10 -15.57
N ALA A 190 8.71 10.59 -16.11
CA ALA A 190 7.37 10.06 -15.87
C ALA A 190 7.29 8.56 -16.19
N ALA A 191 7.90 8.14 -17.30
CA ALA A 191 7.98 6.74 -17.72
C ALA A 191 8.75 5.87 -16.73
N GLN A 192 9.88 6.35 -16.21
CA GLN A 192 10.64 5.63 -15.18
C GLN A 192 9.86 5.47 -13.88
N LYS A 193 9.06 6.48 -13.49
CA LYS A 193 8.18 6.39 -12.31
C LYS A 193 7.11 5.31 -12.49
N LEU A 194 6.41 5.30 -13.62
CA LEU A 194 5.39 4.29 -13.89
C LEU A 194 6.00 2.88 -14.05
N ALA A 195 7.21 2.79 -14.59
CA ALA A 195 7.98 1.54 -14.65
C ALA A 195 8.31 1.00 -13.25
N GLU A 196 8.71 1.88 -12.33
CA GLU A 196 8.96 1.49 -10.93
C GLU A 196 7.67 0.99 -10.26
N VAL A 197 6.53 1.64 -10.50
CA VAL A 197 5.22 1.15 -10.03
C VAL A 197 4.92 -0.25 -10.57
N ALA A 198 5.21 -0.52 -11.84
CA ALA A 198 4.99 -1.83 -12.45
C ALA A 198 5.81 -2.92 -11.76
N VAL A 199 7.10 -2.68 -11.54
CA VAL A 199 8.01 -3.64 -10.89
C VAL A 199 7.63 -3.85 -9.41
N GLU A 200 7.30 -2.79 -8.67
CA GLU A 200 6.87 -2.91 -7.27
C GLU A 200 5.52 -3.62 -7.15
N SER A 201 4.60 -3.40 -8.09
CA SER A 201 3.32 -4.12 -8.13
C SER A 201 3.50 -5.60 -8.47
N ALA A 202 4.47 -5.95 -9.32
CA ALA A 202 4.83 -7.35 -9.58
C ALA A 202 5.34 -8.02 -8.29
N ARG A 203 6.26 -7.38 -7.57
CA ARG A 203 6.77 -7.89 -6.29
C ARG A 203 5.66 -8.04 -5.24
N THR A 204 4.73 -7.09 -5.20
CA THR A 204 3.54 -7.21 -4.34
C THR A 204 2.69 -8.40 -4.76
N ALA A 205 2.46 -8.60 -6.05
CA ALA A 205 1.72 -9.76 -6.56
C ALA A 205 2.39 -11.09 -6.14
N GLU A 206 3.72 -11.20 -6.27
CA GLU A 206 4.50 -12.36 -5.83
C GLU A 206 4.33 -12.63 -4.33
N PHE A 207 4.36 -11.60 -3.49
CA PHE A 207 4.11 -11.73 -2.05
C PHE A 207 2.76 -12.39 -1.74
N PHE A 208 1.73 -12.13 -2.57
CA PHE A 208 0.41 -12.79 -2.47
C PHE A 208 0.31 -14.12 -3.22
N GLY A 209 1.42 -14.63 -3.73
CA GLY A 209 1.48 -15.90 -4.47
C GLY A 209 0.79 -15.82 -5.84
N ILE A 210 0.85 -14.67 -6.47
CA ILE A 210 0.50 -14.46 -7.88
C ILE A 210 1.81 -14.57 -8.68
N ASP A 211 1.84 -15.38 -9.74
CA ASP A 211 2.92 -15.36 -10.73
C ASP A 211 2.66 -14.18 -11.67
N PRO A 212 3.40 -13.03 -11.53
CA PRO A 212 2.98 -11.79 -12.13
C PRO A 212 3.14 -11.79 -13.65
N LYS A 213 2.04 -11.50 -14.35
CA LYS A 213 2.01 -11.11 -15.75
C LYS A 213 1.51 -9.67 -15.82
N VAL A 214 2.45 -8.74 -15.98
CA VAL A 214 2.23 -7.31 -15.78
C VAL A 214 1.84 -6.63 -17.08
N ALA A 215 0.64 -6.08 -17.15
CA ALA A 215 0.16 -5.29 -18.27
C ALA A 215 0.15 -3.80 -17.94
N LEU A 216 0.93 -2.98 -18.67
CA LEU A 216 0.78 -1.53 -18.63
C LEU A 216 -0.40 -1.12 -19.52
N LEU A 217 -1.44 -0.60 -18.86
CA LEU A 217 -2.74 -0.37 -19.49
C LEU A 217 -2.81 0.96 -20.23
N SER A 218 -3.60 0.97 -21.29
CA SER A 218 -3.94 2.13 -22.10
C SER A 218 -5.26 1.87 -22.84
N PHE A 219 -5.80 2.89 -23.49
CA PHE A 219 -6.84 2.69 -24.50
C PHE A 219 -6.27 2.27 -25.86
N SER A 220 -4.95 2.19 -25.99
CA SER A 220 -4.20 1.70 -27.15
C SER A 220 -3.62 0.31 -26.89
N THR A 221 -3.48 -0.50 -27.94
CA THR A 221 -2.69 -1.72 -27.93
C THR A 221 -1.66 -1.64 -29.04
N LYS A 222 -0.37 -1.64 -28.68
CA LYS A 222 0.78 -1.68 -29.61
C LYS A 222 0.67 -0.62 -30.72
N GLY A 223 0.44 0.63 -30.33
CA GLY A 223 0.38 1.79 -31.24
C GLY A 223 -0.93 1.94 -32.00
N SER A 224 -2.00 1.22 -31.63
CA SER A 224 -3.33 1.36 -32.29
C SER A 224 -3.99 2.71 -32.04
N GLY A 225 -3.61 3.41 -30.95
CA GLY A 225 -4.12 4.74 -30.58
C GLY A 225 -2.97 5.73 -30.41
N LYS A 226 -3.32 7.02 -30.31
CA LYS A 226 -2.36 8.13 -30.10
C LYS A 226 -2.95 9.16 -29.15
N GLY A 227 -2.08 9.85 -28.41
CA GLY A 227 -2.46 10.92 -27.48
C GLY A 227 -2.75 10.43 -26.06
N GLY A 228 -3.11 11.37 -25.18
CA GLY A 228 -3.31 11.07 -23.76
C GLY A 228 -2.06 10.44 -23.13
N THR A 229 -2.26 9.37 -22.38
CA THR A 229 -1.22 8.64 -21.66
C THR A 229 -0.62 7.45 -22.44
N VAL A 230 -0.94 7.30 -23.74
CA VAL A 230 -0.45 6.17 -24.56
C VAL A 230 1.08 6.10 -24.56
N GLN A 231 1.73 7.24 -24.86
CA GLN A 231 3.18 7.30 -24.89
C GLN A 231 3.81 7.02 -23.53
N LEU A 232 3.20 7.51 -22.45
CA LEU A 232 3.65 7.22 -21.09
C LEU A 232 3.64 5.70 -20.81
N SER A 233 2.55 5.00 -21.10
CA SER A 233 2.43 3.56 -20.88
C SER A 233 3.40 2.77 -21.77
N HIS A 234 3.58 3.21 -23.02
CA HIS A 234 4.55 2.61 -23.95
C HIS A 234 5.99 2.71 -23.43
N ASP A 235 6.43 3.94 -23.11
CA ASP A 235 7.80 4.20 -22.64
C ASP A 235 8.06 3.56 -21.29
N ALA A 236 7.08 3.57 -20.39
CA ALA A 236 7.15 2.90 -19.10
C ALA A 236 7.29 1.38 -19.24
N THR A 237 6.67 0.77 -20.25
CA THR A 237 6.88 -0.65 -20.55
C THR A 237 8.34 -0.94 -20.87
N ILE A 238 8.97 -0.12 -21.74
CA ILE A 238 10.38 -0.27 -22.12
C ILE A 238 11.28 -0.09 -20.89
N GLU A 239 11.02 0.92 -20.06
CA GLU A 239 11.79 1.16 -18.84
C GLU A 239 11.61 0.04 -17.80
N ALA A 240 10.39 -0.51 -17.63
CA ALA A 240 10.13 -1.61 -16.72
C ALA A 240 10.84 -2.91 -17.16
N GLN A 241 10.85 -3.21 -18.46
CA GLN A 241 11.58 -4.35 -19.01
C GLN A 241 13.10 -4.23 -18.84
N LYS A 242 13.66 -2.99 -18.86
CA LYS A 242 15.08 -2.75 -18.53
C LYS A 242 15.34 -2.91 -17.03
N LEU A 243 14.42 -2.46 -16.19
CA LEU A 243 14.55 -2.48 -14.74
C LEU A 243 14.44 -3.89 -14.16
N ALA A 244 13.61 -4.74 -14.77
CA ALA A 244 13.36 -6.12 -14.35
C ALA A 244 13.20 -7.06 -15.56
N PRO A 245 14.29 -7.38 -16.26
CA PRO A 245 14.25 -8.17 -17.51
C PRO A 245 13.78 -9.61 -17.31
N GLU A 246 13.81 -10.12 -16.09
CA GLU A 246 13.32 -11.46 -15.70
C GLU A 246 11.79 -11.53 -15.55
N MET A 247 11.13 -10.38 -15.35
CA MET A 247 9.69 -10.32 -15.13
C MET A 247 8.91 -10.31 -16.45
N ALA A 248 7.74 -10.94 -16.47
CA ALA A 248 6.83 -10.89 -17.60
C ALA A 248 6.06 -9.56 -17.58
N ILE A 249 6.59 -8.54 -18.25
CA ILE A 249 6.01 -7.19 -18.34
C ILE A 249 5.83 -6.84 -19.82
N ASP A 250 4.63 -6.36 -20.19
CA ASP A 250 4.36 -5.94 -21.57
C ASP A 250 3.31 -4.81 -21.63
N GLY A 251 3.25 -4.10 -22.74
CA GLY A 251 2.35 -2.94 -22.99
C GLY A 251 2.86 -2.09 -24.14
N GLU A 252 2.20 -0.99 -24.45
CA GLU A 252 0.90 -0.61 -23.87
C GLU A 252 -0.20 -1.52 -24.43
N MET A 253 -1.20 -1.82 -23.64
CA MET A 253 -2.33 -2.61 -24.12
C MET A 253 -3.68 -2.22 -23.47
N GLN A 254 -4.74 -2.44 -24.22
CA GLN A 254 -6.10 -2.31 -23.72
C GLN A 254 -6.42 -3.45 -22.74
N PHE A 255 -7.36 -3.20 -21.83
CA PHE A 255 -7.73 -4.19 -20.81
C PHE A 255 -8.28 -5.49 -21.39
N ASP A 256 -9.09 -5.42 -22.47
CA ASP A 256 -9.60 -6.60 -23.16
C ASP A 256 -8.46 -7.45 -23.78
N ALA A 257 -7.45 -6.78 -24.36
CA ALA A 257 -6.25 -7.47 -24.86
C ALA A 257 -5.40 -8.07 -23.72
N ALA A 258 -5.38 -7.44 -22.54
CA ALA A 258 -4.65 -7.93 -21.39
C ALA A 258 -5.23 -9.25 -20.83
N VAL A 259 -6.58 -9.39 -20.78
CA VAL A 259 -7.24 -10.49 -20.06
C VAL A 259 -7.87 -11.56 -20.94
N SER A 260 -8.13 -11.28 -22.24
CA SER A 260 -8.74 -12.24 -23.17
C SER A 260 -7.70 -12.86 -24.08
N PRO A 261 -7.43 -14.19 -23.99
CA PRO A 261 -6.47 -14.87 -24.87
C PRO A 261 -6.75 -14.64 -26.36
N VAL A 262 -8.02 -14.64 -26.76
CA VAL A 262 -8.41 -14.43 -28.17
C VAL A 262 -8.07 -12.99 -28.61
N VAL A 263 -8.40 -12.01 -27.80
CA VAL A 263 -8.15 -10.59 -28.12
C VAL A 263 -6.65 -10.30 -28.04
N GLY A 264 -5.96 -10.83 -27.02
CA GLY A 264 -4.51 -10.69 -26.86
C GLY A 264 -3.75 -11.25 -28.05
N GLN A 265 -4.09 -12.46 -28.49
CA GLN A 265 -3.50 -13.07 -29.68
C GLN A 265 -3.72 -12.23 -30.95
N LEU A 266 -4.89 -11.64 -31.09
CA LEU A 266 -5.25 -10.81 -32.25
C LEU A 266 -4.53 -9.46 -32.25
N LYS A 267 -4.56 -8.75 -31.12
CA LYS A 267 -4.08 -7.36 -31.02
C LYS A 267 -2.59 -7.26 -30.67
N PHE A 268 -2.03 -8.26 -30.00
CA PHE A 268 -0.64 -8.27 -29.53
C PHE A 268 0.01 -9.66 -29.68
N PRO A 269 0.11 -10.20 -30.91
CA PRO A 269 0.67 -11.53 -31.16
C PRO A 269 2.12 -11.61 -30.65
N GLY A 270 2.48 -12.74 -30.03
CA GLY A 270 3.82 -12.99 -29.48
C GLY A 270 4.07 -12.45 -28.08
N SER A 271 3.18 -11.65 -27.49
CA SER A 271 3.27 -11.24 -26.08
C SER A 271 3.08 -12.46 -25.15
N LYS A 272 3.91 -12.53 -24.10
CA LYS A 272 3.75 -13.52 -23.01
C LYS A 272 2.75 -13.06 -21.94
N VAL A 273 2.28 -11.83 -22.02
CA VAL A 273 1.41 -11.17 -21.05
C VAL A 273 -0.01 -11.02 -21.62
N ALA A 274 -0.14 -10.54 -22.86
CA ALA A 274 -1.43 -10.30 -23.47
C ALA A 274 -2.31 -11.56 -23.48
N GLY A 275 -3.54 -11.40 -22.98
CA GLY A 275 -4.50 -12.49 -22.80
C GLY A 275 -4.41 -13.23 -21.47
N TYR A 276 -3.35 -13.02 -20.70
CA TYR A 276 -3.06 -13.75 -19.45
C TYR A 276 -2.62 -12.84 -18.30
N ALA A 277 -2.75 -11.54 -18.47
CA ALA A 277 -2.34 -10.56 -17.44
C ALA A 277 -3.14 -10.77 -16.15
N ASN A 278 -2.46 -10.60 -15.03
CA ASN A 278 -3.02 -10.67 -13.69
C ASN A 278 -2.51 -9.55 -12.76
N THR A 279 -1.64 -8.70 -13.31
CA THR A 279 -1.13 -7.51 -12.65
C THR A 279 -1.29 -6.34 -13.63
N PHE A 280 -2.09 -5.34 -13.24
CA PHE A 280 -2.54 -4.27 -14.10
C PHE A 280 -2.01 -2.93 -13.60
N ILE A 281 -1.31 -2.20 -14.47
CA ILE A 281 -0.71 -0.91 -14.14
C ILE A 281 -1.45 0.19 -14.90
N PHE A 282 -1.97 1.15 -14.15
CA PHE A 282 -2.79 2.23 -14.67
C PHE A 282 -1.94 3.50 -14.90
N PRO A 283 -2.18 4.22 -15.99
CA PRO A 283 -1.38 5.42 -16.33
C PRO A 283 -1.73 6.66 -15.49
N CYS A 284 -2.79 6.63 -14.72
CA CYS A 284 -3.25 7.70 -13.84
C CYS A 284 -4.19 7.16 -12.76
N ILE A 285 -4.36 7.94 -11.68
CA ILE A 285 -5.16 7.53 -10.52
C ILE A 285 -6.63 7.32 -10.85
N GLU A 286 -7.22 8.14 -11.74
CA GLU A 286 -8.63 8.02 -12.11
C GLU A 286 -8.93 6.65 -12.70
N ALA A 287 -8.09 6.19 -13.64
CA ALA A 287 -8.26 4.88 -14.27
C ALA A 287 -8.13 3.76 -13.24
N GLY A 288 -7.12 3.80 -12.37
CA GLY A 288 -6.88 2.80 -11.34
C GLY A 288 -7.95 2.79 -10.25
N ASN A 289 -8.29 3.97 -9.73
CA ASN A 289 -9.27 4.12 -8.64
C ASN A 289 -10.69 3.73 -9.07
N ILE A 290 -11.10 4.13 -10.27
CA ILE A 290 -12.40 3.73 -10.85
C ILE A 290 -12.38 2.25 -11.17
N GLY A 291 -11.30 1.75 -11.79
CA GLY A 291 -11.18 0.36 -12.23
C GLY A 291 -11.30 -0.65 -11.09
N TYR A 292 -10.54 -0.50 -9.99
CA TYR A 292 -10.63 -1.44 -8.88
C TYR A 292 -12.00 -1.41 -8.19
N LYS A 293 -12.63 -0.21 -8.08
CA LYS A 293 -13.97 -0.09 -7.48
C LYS A 293 -15.06 -0.74 -8.33
N ILE A 294 -14.97 -0.63 -9.65
CA ILE A 294 -15.87 -1.35 -10.57
C ILE A 294 -15.72 -2.86 -10.36
N ALA A 295 -14.48 -3.37 -10.35
CA ALA A 295 -14.22 -4.78 -10.12
C ALA A 295 -14.76 -5.23 -8.74
N GLN A 296 -14.53 -4.44 -7.68
CA GLN A 296 -15.03 -4.72 -6.34
C GLN A 296 -16.56 -4.73 -6.30
N ARG A 297 -17.22 -3.66 -6.77
CA ARG A 297 -18.66 -3.45 -6.56
C ARG A 297 -19.53 -4.22 -7.55
N LEU A 298 -19.11 -4.33 -8.80
CA LEU A 298 -19.85 -5.01 -9.87
C LEU A 298 -19.28 -6.40 -10.17
N GLY A 299 -17.97 -6.60 -10.03
CA GLY A 299 -17.29 -7.86 -10.29
C GLY A 299 -17.29 -8.85 -9.13
N GLY A 300 -17.77 -8.43 -7.96
CA GLY A 300 -17.83 -9.29 -6.77
C GLY A 300 -16.47 -9.66 -6.16
N PHE A 301 -15.45 -8.85 -6.42
CA PHE A 301 -14.14 -9.02 -5.78
C PHE A 301 -14.11 -8.40 -4.39
N GLU A 302 -13.45 -9.05 -3.45
CA GLU A 302 -12.88 -8.39 -2.28
C GLU A 302 -11.65 -7.61 -2.73
N ALA A 303 -11.46 -6.38 -2.22
CA ALA A 303 -10.32 -5.54 -2.56
C ALA A 303 -9.52 -5.22 -1.29
N TYR A 304 -8.29 -5.68 -1.23
CA TYR A 304 -7.38 -5.44 -0.11
C TYR A 304 -6.36 -4.36 -0.49
N GLY A 305 -6.40 -3.24 0.22
CA GLY A 305 -5.54 -2.09 -0.04
C GLY A 305 -6.12 -0.77 0.49
N PRO A 306 -5.43 0.37 0.24
CA PRO A 306 -4.18 0.43 -0.53
C PRO A 306 -2.98 -0.15 0.24
N ILE A 307 -2.24 -1.04 -0.41
CA ILE A 307 -0.96 -1.57 0.07
C ILE A 307 0.12 -0.63 -0.44
N LEU A 308 0.80 0.08 0.47
CA LEU A 308 1.84 1.03 0.09
C LEU A 308 3.14 0.32 -0.29
N GLN A 309 3.71 0.75 -1.40
CA GLN A 309 4.92 0.18 -2.01
C GLN A 309 6.07 1.18 -1.99
N GLY A 310 7.30 0.69 -1.93
CA GLY A 310 8.50 1.52 -1.98
C GLY A 310 8.92 2.14 -0.66
N LEU A 311 8.17 1.97 0.44
CA LEU A 311 8.56 2.42 1.78
C LEU A 311 9.61 1.51 2.42
N ASN A 312 10.45 2.09 3.29
CA ASN A 312 11.50 1.37 4.02
C ASN A 312 10.98 0.59 5.25
N ALA A 313 9.69 0.61 5.52
CA ALA A 313 9.00 -0.24 6.49
C ALA A 313 7.52 -0.37 6.10
N PRO A 314 6.84 -1.44 6.50
CA PRO A 314 5.43 -1.65 6.21
C PRO A 314 4.54 -0.63 6.94
N ILE A 315 3.98 0.27 6.18
CA ILE A 315 2.97 1.23 6.61
C ILE A 315 1.86 1.17 5.58
N ASN A 316 0.65 0.82 6.00
CA ASN A 316 -0.49 0.75 5.10
C ASN A 316 -1.63 1.65 5.57
N ASP A 317 -2.48 1.99 4.62
CA ASP A 317 -3.61 2.88 4.80
C ASP A 317 -4.94 2.09 4.77
N LEU A 318 -5.91 2.58 5.50
CA LEU A 318 -7.28 2.09 5.50
C LEU A 318 -8.20 3.06 4.77
N SER A 319 -9.22 2.54 4.11
CA SER A 319 -10.33 3.38 3.69
C SER A 319 -11.13 3.85 4.91
N ARG A 320 -11.56 5.11 4.93
CA ARG A 320 -12.51 5.60 5.96
C ARG A 320 -13.82 4.81 6.00
N GLY A 321 -14.17 4.18 4.88
CA GLY A 321 -15.33 3.31 4.75
C GLY A 321 -15.04 1.83 4.99
N CYS A 322 -13.88 1.47 5.55
CA CYS A 322 -13.54 0.08 5.85
C CYS A 322 -14.44 -0.50 6.96
N ASN A 323 -14.63 -1.81 6.90
CA ASN A 323 -15.26 -2.58 7.96
C ASN A 323 -14.20 -3.32 8.81
N THR A 324 -14.63 -3.92 9.91
CA THR A 324 -13.73 -4.65 10.83
C THR A 324 -12.98 -5.80 10.15
N ASP A 325 -13.60 -6.51 9.22
CA ASP A 325 -12.96 -7.63 8.53
C ASP A 325 -11.84 -7.15 7.59
N GLU A 326 -12.05 -6.01 6.92
CA GLU A 326 -11.01 -5.34 6.14
C GLU A 326 -9.85 -4.89 7.03
N VAL A 327 -10.11 -4.30 8.21
CA VAL A 327 -9.06 -3.92 9.18
C VAL A 327 -8.26 -5.14 9.62
N TYR A 328 -8.94 -6.22 10.03
CA TYR A 328 -8.31 -7.47 10.45
C TYR A 328 -7.41 -8.07 9.35
N LYS A 329 -7.92 -8.15 8.12
CA LYS A 329 -7.18 -8.69 6.98
C LYS A 329 -5.99 -7.79 6.58
N MET A 330 -6.20 -6.47 6.57
CA MET A 330 -5.12 -5.52 6.28
C MET A 330 -4.03 -5.52 7.37
N ALA A 331 -4.36 -5.76 8.63
CA ALA A 331 -3.38 -5.94 9.70
C ALA A 331 -2.49 -7.17 9.45
N ILE A 332 -3.07 -8.31 9.06
CA ILE A 332 -2.32 -9.52 8.71
C ILE A 332 -1.40 -9.26 7.51
N ILE A 333 -1.89 -8.56 6.49
CA ILE A 333 -1.09 -8.19 5.32
C ILE A 333 0.08 -7.30 5.77
N THR A 334 -0.21 -6.22 6.50
CA THR A 334 0.78 -5.21 6.89
C THR A 334 1.88 -5.81 7.77
N ALA A 335 1.50 -6.58 8.79
CA ALA A 335 2.48 -7.25 9.64
C ALA A 335 3.25 -8.35 8.90
N GLY A 336 2.61 -9.04 7.94
CA GLY A 336 3.26 -10.06 7.12
C GLY A 336 4.29 -9.52 6.12
N MET A 337 4.27 -8.22 5.85
CA MET A 337 5.25 -7.53 4.99
C MET A 337 6.52 -7.08 5.76
N ALA A 338 6.54 -7.21 7.09
CA ALA A 338 7.67 -6.82 7.96
C ALA A 338 8.78 -7.96 8.03
#